data_41648acf135377be02a7fe23cab5e455
#
_entry.id   41648acf135377be02a7fe23cab5e455
#
_cell.length_a   1.000
_cell.length_b   1.000
_cell.length_c   1.000
_cell.angle_alpha   90.00
_cell.angle_beta   90.00
_cell.angle_gamma   90.00
#
_symmetry.space_group_name_H-M   'P 1'
#
loop_
_entity.id
_entity.type
_entity.pdbx_description
1 polymer ?
#
loop_
_entity_poly.entity_id
_entity_poly.type
_entity_poly.pdbx_seq_one_letter_code
_entity_poly.pdbx_strand_id
1 'polypeptide(L)'
;REDSEDLSILEAINEEAIPEIERCALSDMLATGAKVWCIDHDREPVGFMAVRYYRNLVYLAYFAVRKDLRSKGIGGRAVRELIRQNPDKQVVVEYEAPDPPDVCNDIKRFYLRNGFFETGWFTDYDNTEFEIGCSQPDFNSEEFVAFAEEIAKVVSDHIPNPFRKG
;
A
#
# COMPACT_ATOMS: atom_id res chain seq x y z
N ARG A 1 12.46 4.17 -7.77
CA ARG A 1 13.67 4.66 -7.05
C ARG A 1 13.30 5.35 -5.75
N GLU A 2 14.14 5.21 -4.76
CA GLU A 2 14.00 5.95 -3.50
C GLU A 2 14.28 7.42 -3.77
N ASP A 3 13.41 8.31 -3.26
CA ASP A 3 13.46 9.70 -3.66
C ASP A 3 13.42 10.69 -2.49
N SER A 4 14.24 11.73 -2.61
CA SER A 4 14.23 12.90 -1.73
C SER A 4 14.16 14.22 -2.51
N GLU A 5 14.32 14.19 -3.83
CA GLU A 5 14.43 15.40 -4.65
C GLU A 5 13.10 15.85 -5.25
N ASP A 6 12.19 14.91 -5.53
CA ASP A 6 10.91 15.20 -6.19
C ASP A 6 9.72 15.22 -5.20
N LEU A 7 9.99 15.39 -3.92
CA LEU A 7 8.97 15.28 -2.87
C LEU A 7 7.78 16.22 -3.11
N SER A 8 8.03 17.45 -3.55
CA SER A 8 6.96 18.41 -3.84
C SER A 8 6.04 17.95 -4.97
N ILE A 9 6.62 17.31 -6.00
CA ILE A 9 5.87 16.75 -7.13
C ILE A 9 5.02 15.59 -6.65
N LEU A 10 5.60 14.71 -5.84
CA LEU A 10 4.91 13.55 -5.28
C LEU A 10 3.79 13.96 -4.31
N GLU A 11 4.01 15.02 -3.50
CA GLU A 11 2.94 15.54 -2.63
C GLU A 11 1.76 16.06 -3.44
N ALA A 12 2.01 16.71 -4.59
CA ALA A 12 0.93 17.16 -5.47
C ALA A 12 0.13 15.97 -6.01
N ILE A 13 0.80 14.88 -6.36
CA ILE A 13 0.14 13.64 -6.79
C ILE A 13 -0.67 13.02 -5.64
N ASN A 14 -0.13 13.03 -4.44
CA ASN A 14 -0.80 12.56 -3.25
C ASN A 14 -2.10 13.34 -3.00
N GLU A 15 -2.04 14.67 -3.08
CA GLU A 15 -3.21 15.53 -2.90
C GLU A 15 -4.29 15.30 -3.96
N GLU A 16 -3.88 15.04 -5.20
CA GLU A 16 -4.81 14.76 -6.30
C GLU A 16 -5.45 13.38 -6.18
N ALA A 17 -4.66 12.36 -5.83
CA ALA A 17 -5.04 10.96 -5.98
C ALA A 17 -5.69 10.35 -4.74
N ILE A 18 -5.35 10.82 -3.55
CA ILE A 18 -5.81 10.23 -2.29
C ILE A 18 -6.80 11.18 -1.61
N PRO A 19 -8.01 10.69 -1.25
CA PRO A 19 -8.99 11.52 -0.55
C PRO A 19 -8.43 12.12 0.73
N GLU A 20 -8.81 13.36 1.02
CA GLU A 20 -8.29 14.12 2.17
C GLU A 20 -8.40 13.35 3.49
N ILE A 21 -9.51 12.64 3.71
CA ILE A 21 -9.76 11.88 4.94
C ILE A 21 -8.79 10.71 5.12
N GLU A 22 -8.27 10.16 4.02
CA GLU A 22 -7.34 9.03 4.04
C GLU A 22 -5.89 9.47 3.88
N ARG A 23 -5.68 10.71 3.48
CA ARG A 23 -4.37 11.23 3.09
C ARG A 23 -3.50 11.55 4.30
N CYS A 24 -2.23 11.18 4.17
CA CYS A 24 -1.17 11.58 5.07
C CYS A 24 -0.08 12.25 4.23
N ALA A 25 0.49 13.35 4.71
CA ALA A 25 1.57 14.01 4.01
C ALA A 25 2.79 13.08 3.89
N LEU A 26 3.44 13.06 2.73
CA LEU A 26 4.62 12.22 2.50
C LEU A 26 5.76 12.59 3.47
N SER A 27 5.90 13.88 3.79
CA SER A 27 6.88 14.33 4.78
C SER A 27 6.64 13.71 6.16
N ASP A 28 5.38 13.55 6.58
CA ASP A 28 5.04 12.91 7.85
C ASP A 28 5.31 11.40 7.80
N MET A 29 5.05 10.76 6.67
CA MET A 29 5.39 9.35 6.49
C MET A 29 6.89 9.12 6.60
N LEU A 30 7.69 9.95 5.95
CA LEU A 30 9.16 9.89 6.04
C LEU A 30 9.65 10.12 7.47
N ALA A 31 9.06 11.08 8.17
CA ALA A 31 9.43 11.39 9.56
C ALA A 31 9.13 10.22 10.51
N THR A 32 8.17 9.37 10.20
CA THR A 32 7.79 8.21 11.01
C THR A 32 8.39 6.89 10.50
N GLY A 33 9.38 6.95 9.62
CA GLY A 33 10.16 5.78 9.22
C GLY A 33 9.74 5.11 7.92
N ALA A 34 8.74 5.61 7.22
CA ALA A 34 8.40 5.10 5.89
C ALA A 34 9.44 5.51 4.86
N LYS A 35 9.58 4.72 3.81
CA LYS A 35 10.36 5.08 2.63
C LYS A 35 9.42 5.42 1.48
N VAL A 36 9.77 6.45 0.73
CA VAL A 36 9.00 6.87 -0.44
C VAL A 36 9.78 6.50 -1.69
N TRP A 37 9.14 5.70 -2.55
CA TRP A 37 9.68 5.31 -3.85
C TRP A 37 8.99 6.11 -4.92
N CYS A 38 9.78 6.76 -5.76
CA CYS A 38 9.27 7.49 -6.91
C CYS A 38 9.01 6.52 -8.07
N ILE A 39 7.88 6.68 -8.73
CA ILE A 39 7.56 5.96 -9.97
C ILE A 39 7.80 6.93 -11.11
N ASP A 40 8.76 6.60 -11.97
CA ASP A 40 9.08 7.38 -13.15
C ASP A 40 8.49 6.76 -14.40
N HIS A 41 8.04 7.61 -15.32
CA HIS A 41 7.62 7.23 -16.67
C HIS A 41 8.14 8.29 -17.65
N ASP A 42 8.86 7.85 -18.67
CA ASP A 42 9.52 8.75 -19.62
C ASP A 42 10.37 9.83 -18.91
N ARG A 43 11.10 9.39 -17.87
CA ARG A 43 12.00 10.24 -17.06
C ARG A 43 11.30 11.31 -16.24
N GLU A 44 9.99 11.19 -16.05
CA GLU A 44 9.21 12.12 -15.22
C GLU A 44 8.60 11.39 -14.02
N PRO A 45 8.58 12.00 -12.83
CA PRO A 45 7.86 11.46 -11.68
C PRO A 45 6.36 11.45 -11.97
N VAL A 46 5.74 10.28 -11.93
CA VAL A 46 4.31 10.12 -12.24
C VAL A 46 3.53 9.46 -11.12
N GLY A 47 4.21 9.00 -10.07
CA GLY A 47 3.57 8.35 -8.96
C GLY A 47 4.54 8.06 -7.84
N PHE A 48 4.02 7.47 -6.77
CA PHE A 48 4.84 7.08 -5.63
C PHE A 48 4.29 5.84 -4.94
N MET A 49 5.17 5.19 -4.19
CA MET A 49 4.82 4.16 -3.22
C MET A 49 5.46 4.54 -1.89
N ALA A 50 4.66 4.64 -0.85
CA ALA A 50 5.15 4.80 0.52
C ALA A 50 5.11 3.44 1.20
N VAL A 51 6.25 2.95 1.63
CA VAL A 51 6.40 1.59 2.16
C VAL A 51 7.03 1.63 3.55
N ARG A 52 6.65 0.65 4.38
CA ARG A 52 7.26 0.43 5.69
C ARG A 52 7.84 -0.97 5.72
N TYR A 53 9.04 -1.08 6.26
CA TYR A 53 9.75 -2.35 6.38
C TYR A 53 9.74 -2.79 7.84
N TYR A 54 9.39 -4.04 8.07
CA TYR A 54 9.41 -4.63 9.39
C TYR A 54 9.76 -6.11 9.28
N ARG A 55 10.95 -6.51 9.74
CA ARG A 55 11.42 -7.91 9.65
C ARG A 55 11.30 -8.44 8.20
N ASN A 56 10.49 -9.48 7.99
CA ASN A 56 10.25 -10.07 6.67
C ASN A 56 8.96 -9.56 6.02
N LEU A 57 8.51 -8.37 6.41
CA LEU A 57 7.29 -7.76 5.92
C LEU A 57 7.60 -6.41 5.26
N VAL A 58 6.99 -6.19 4.11
CA VAL A 58 6.99 -4.90 3.39
C VAL A 58 5.54 -4.46 3.29
N TYR A 59 5.19 -3.39 3.98
CA TYR A 59 3.83 -2.87 3.99
C TYR A 59 3.71 -1.69 3.04
N LEU A 60 2.88 -1.85 2.00
CA LEU A 60 2.58 -0.77 1.07
C LEU A 60 1.50 0.13 1.68
N ALA A 61 1.92 1.21 2.34
CA ALA A 61 1.02 2.09 3.07
C ALA A 61 0.20 2.97 2.14
N TYR A 62 0.84 3.57 1.13
CA TYR A 62 0.19 4.44 0.16
C TYR A 62 0.80 4.24 -1.21
N PHE A 63 -0.04 4.34 -2.23
CA PHE A 63 0.36 4.12 -3.61
C PHE A 63 -0.56 4.95 -4.51
N ALA A 64 0.05 5.75 -5.38
CA ALA A 64 -0.70 6.57 -6.31
C ALA A 64 0.05 6.79 -7.61
N VAL A 65 -0.68 6.85 -8.71
CA VAL A 65 -0.20 7.24 -10.04
C VAL A 65 -1.06 8.40 -10.53
N ARG A 66 -0.46 9.34 -11.21
CA ARG A 66 -1.17 10.48 -11.81
C ARG A 66 -2.40 9.98 -12.59
N LYS A 67 -3.50 10.70 -12.45
CA LYS A 67 -4.80 10.31 -13.07
C LYS A 67 -4.73 10.14 -14.57
N ASP A 68 -3.99 11.02 -15.26
CA ASP A 68 -3.85 11.02 -16.72
C ASP A 68 -3.03 9.83 -17.24
N LEU A 69 -2.33 9.12 -16.36
CA LEU A 69 -1.50 7.98 -16.72
C LEU A 69 -2.02 6.64 -16.19
N ARG A 70 -3.20 6.64 -15.58
CA ARG A 70 -3.85 5.40 -15.13
C ARG A 70 -4.29 4.57 -16.33
N SER A 71 -4.45 3.26 -16.12
CA SER A 71 -4.83 2.29 -17.16
C SER A 71 -3.77 2.05 -18.24
N LYS A 72 -2.53 2.49 -18.04
CA LYS A 72 -1.40 2.25 -18.94
C LYS A 72 -0.43 1.18 -18.43
N GLY A 73 -0.80 0.49 -17.36
CA GLY A 73 0.02 -0.58 -16.78
C GLY A 73 1.17 -0.11 -15.89
N ILE A 74 1.30 1.20 -15.66
CA ILE A 74 2.40 1.77 -14.85
C ILE A 74 2.30 1.29 -13.41
N GLY A 75 1.11 1.37 -12.80
CA GLY A 75 0.89 0.92 -11.43
C GLY A 75 1.15 -0.56 -11.24
N GLY A 76 0.69 -1.39 -12.17
CA GLY A 76 0.93 -2.83 -12.12
C GLY A 76 2.40 -3.18 -12.17
N ARG A 77 3.15 -2.53 -13.06
CA ARG A 77 4.61 -2.71 -13.12
C ARG A 77 5.31 -2.29 -11.83
N ALA A 78 4.86 -1.19 -11.22
CA ALA A 78 5.45 -0.69 -9.98
C ALA A 78 5.27 -1.68 -8.82
N VAL A 79 4.06 -2.20 -8.62
CA VAL A 79 3.83 -3.16 -7.53
C VAL A 79 4.52 -4.50 -7.79
N ARG A 80 4.56 -4.97 -9.03
CA ARG A 80 5.33 -6.18 -9.37
C ARG A 80 6.83 -6.00 -9.12
N GLU A 81 7.36 -4.81 -9.39
CA GLU A 81 8.76 -4.50 -9.13
C GLU A 81 9.05 -4.48 -7.62
N LEU A 82 8.12 -3.97 -6.82
CA LEU A 82 8.25 -4.02 -5.36
C LEU A 82 8.33 -5.46 -4.85
N ILE A 83 7.49 -6.35 -5.39
CA ILE A 83 7.51 -7.77 -5.06
C ILE A 83 8.85 -8.38 -5.50
N ARG A 84 9.29 -8.09 -6.71
CA ARG A 84 10.53 -8.63 -7.29
C ARG A 84 11.76 -8.26 -6.46
N GLN A 85 11.79 -7.04 -5.93
CA GLN A 85 12.91 -6.57 -5.10
C GLN A 85 12.90 -7.16 -3.68
N ASN A 86 11.80 -7.80 -3.27
CA ASN A 86 11.65 -8.37 -1.94
C ASN A 86 11.19 -9.83 -2.01
N PRO A 87 11.96 -10.72 -2.67
CA PRO A 87 11.52 -12.09 -2.96
C PRO A 87 11.34 -12.94 -1.71
N ASP A 88 12.08 -12.65 -0.64
CA ASP A 88 12.03 -13.41 0.62
C ASP A 88 11.12 -12.77 1.67
N LYS A 89 10.39 -11.72 1.29
CA LYS A 89 9.52 -10.99 2.21
C LYS A 89 8.08 -11.04 1.73
N GLN A 90 7.15 -11.00 2.68
CA GLN A 90 5.76 -10.80 2.33
C GLN A 90 5.50 -9.31 2.10
N VAL A 91 5.06 -8.97 0.90
CA VAL A 91 4.57 -7.63 0.58
C VAL A 91 3.07 -7.63 0.87
N VAL A 92 2.64 -6.72 1.72
CA VAL A 92 1.26 -6.68 2.22
C VAL A 92 0.60 -5.39 1.78
N VAL A 93 -0.62 -5.51 1.27
CA VAL A 93 -1.47 -4.39 0.87
C VAL A 93 -2.82 -4.51 1.55
N GLU A 94 -3.48 -3.37 1.68
CA GLU A 94 -4.86 -3.31 2.12
C GLU A 94 -5.67 -2.60 1.04
N TYR A 95 -6.83 -3.13 0.70
CA TYR A 95 -7.73 -2.50 -0.26
C TYR A 95 -9.16 -2.60 0.24
N GLU A 96 -9.97 -1.63 -0.12
CA GLU A 96 -11.36 -1.58 0.32
C GLU A 96 -12.08 -2.87 -0.06
N ALA A 97 -12.74 -3.48 0.93
CA ALA A 97 -13.45 -4.75 0.72
C ALA A 97 -14.62 -4.56 -0.25
N PRO A 98 -14.83 -5.51 -1.18
CA PRO A 98 -15.98 -5.43 -2.09
C PRO A 98 -17.31 -5.42 -1.34
N ASP A 99 -18.26 -4.66 -1.86
CA ASP A 99 -19.63 -4.64 -1.36
C ASP A 99 -20.58 -4.73 -2.56
N PRO A 100 -21.33 -5.84 -2.73
CA PRO A 100 -21.36 -7.03 -1.84
C PRO A 100 -20.07 -7.87 -1.91
N PRO A 101 -19.77 -8.70 -0.89
CA PRO A 101 -18.49 -9.42 -0.76
C PRO A 101 -18.18 -10.43 -1.88
N ASP A 102 -19.17 -10.88 -2.60
CA ASP A 102 -19.01 -11.83 -3.69
C ASP A 102 -18.69 -11.16 -5.04
N VAL A 103 -18.67 -9.83 -5.08
CA VAL A 103 -18.33 -9.05 -6.27
C VAL A 103 -16.92 -8.50 -6.11
N CYS A 104 -16.05 -8.83 -7.07
CA CYS A 104 -14.67 -8.30 -7.07
C CYS A 104 -14.68 -6.86 -7.58
N ASN A 105 -14.26 -5.90 -6.75
CA ASN A 105 -14.10 -4.52 -7.17
C ASN A 105 -12.82 -4.31 -7.97
N ASP A 106 -12.65 -3.13 -8.59
CA ASP A 106 -11.52 -2.87 -9.49
C ASP A 106 -10.16 -2.89 -8.77
N ILE A 107 -10.10 -2.39 -7.52
CA ILE A 107 -8.85 -2.36 -6.78
C ILE A 107 -8.42 -3.77 -6.35
N LYS A 108 -9.35 -4.60 -5.91
CA LYS A 108 -9.07 -6.00 -5.60
C LYS A 108 -8.57 -6.75 -6.83
N ARG A 109 -9.26 -6.57 -7.96
CA ARG A 109 -8.87 -7.19 -9.23
C ARG A 109 -7.46 -6.76 -9.64
N PHE A 110 -7.14 -5.49 -9.46
CA PHE A 110 -5.81 -4.96 -9.75
C PHE A 110 -4.73 -5.69 -8.94
N TYR A 111 -4.92 -5.81 -7.63
CA TYR A 111 -3.91 -6.47 -6.80
C TYR A 111 -3.81 -7.97 -7.08
N LEU A 112 -4.94 -8.66 -7.22
CA LEU A 112 -4.92 -10.11 -7.54
C LEU A 112 -4.24 -10.38 -8.88
N ARG A 113 -4.42 -9.51 -9.86
CA ARG A 113 -3.79 -9.64 -11.18
C ARG A 113 -2.29 -9.35 -11.13
N ASN A 114 -1.82 -8.61 -10.16
CA ASN A 114 -0.42 -8.16 -10.08
C ASN A 114 0.40 -8.86 -9.00
N GLY A 115 0.05 -10.08 -8.64
CA GLY A 115 0.90 -10.93 -7.81
C GLY A 115 0.51 -11.04 -6.35
N PHE A 116 -0.69 -10.61 -5.98
CA PHE A 116 -1.18 -10.72 -4.62
C PHE A 116 -2.21 -11.83 -4.48
N PHE A 117 -2.28 -12.42 -3.29
CA PHE A 117 -3.21 -13.47 -2.90
C PHE A 117 -4.14 -12.94 -1.81
N GLU A 118 -5.38 -13.43 -1.80
CA GLU A 118 -6.30 -13.19 -0.70
C GLU A 118 -5.79 -13.92 0.55
N THR A 119 -5.91 -13.29 1.71
CA THR A 119 -5.44 -13.86 2.97
C THR A 119 -6.55 -14.34 3.88
N GLY A 120 -7.78 -13.87 3.68
CA GLY A 120 -8.89 -14.09 4.61
C GLY A 120 -8.81 -13.20 5.85
N TRP A 121 -7.86 -12.27 5.88
CA TRP A 121 -7.71 -11.28 6.94
C TRP A 121 -8.16 -9.91 6.46
N PHE A 122 -8.64 -9.10 7.41
CA PHE A 122 -9.26 -7.80 7.15
C PHE A 122 -8.74 -6.78 8.14
N THR A 123 -8.88 -5.50 7.79
CA THR A 123 -8.67 -4.38 8.70
C THR A 123 -9.89 -3.47 8.62
N ASP A 124 -10.10 -2.65 9.64
CA ASP A 124 -11.22 -1.71 9.70
C ASP A 124 -10.66 -0.31 10.02
N TYR A 125 -11.03 0.66 9.20
CA TYR A 125 -10.69 2.06 9.42
C TYR A 125 -12.00 2.87 9.37
N ASP A 126 -12.37 3.48 10.51
CA ASP A 126 -13.56 4.32 10.61
C ASP A 126 -14.82 3.67 10.01
N ASN A 127 -15.07 2.41 10.38
CA ASN A 127 -16.21 1.60 9.93
C ASN A 127 -16.16 1.23 8.44
N THR A 128 -15.03 1.43 7.76
CA THR A 128 -14.80 0.93 6.42
C THR A 128 -13.89 -0.28 6.49
N GLU A 129 -14.36 -1.40 5.96
CA GLU A 129 -13.62 -2.65 5.98
C GLU A 129 -12.69 -2.75 4.77
N PHE A 130 -11.46 -3.19 5.03
CA PHE A 130 -10.45 -3.45 4.00
C PHE A 130 -10.04 -4.91 4.06
N GLU A 131 -9.76 -5.49 2.91
CA GLU A 131 -9.13 -6.81 2.83
C GLU A 131 -7.62 -6.67 2.83
N ILE A 132 -6.94 -7.66 3.38
CA ILE A 132 -5.49 -7.76 3.35
C ILE A 132 -5.07 -8.70 2.23
N GLY A 133 -4.24 -8.20 1.31
CA GLY A 133 -3.60 -8.99 0.26
C GLY A 133 -2.12 -9.19 0.56
N CYS A 134 -1.57 -10.31 0.13
CA CYS A 134 -0.18 -10.68 0.39
C CYS A 134 0.46 -11.22 -0.89
N SER A 135 1.74 -10.88 -1.11
CA SER A 135 2.50 -11.38 -2.26
C SER A 135 2.87 -12.85 -2.17
N GLN A 136 2.70 -13.47 -1.00
CA GLN A 136 2.95 -14.88 -0.77
C GLN A 136 1.65 -15.59 -0.40
N PRO A 137 1.44 -16.84 -0.83
CA PRO A 137 0.21 -17.57 -0.49
C PRO A 137 0.08 -17.88 1.01
N ASP A 138 1.22 -17.93 1.72
CA ASP A 138 1.26 -18.18 3.16
C ASP A 138 1.42 -16.86 3.92
N PHE A 139 0.32 -16.16 4.13
CA PHE A 139 0.34 -14.91 4.87
C PHE A 139 0.71 -15.13 6.33
N ASN A 140 1.77 -14.47 6.80
CA ASN A 140 2.18 -14.51 8.21
C ASN A 140 1.43 -13.43 9.00
N SER A 141 0.28 -13.80 9.54
CA SER A 141 -0.57 -12.89 10.31
C SER A 141 0.07 -12.43 11.61
N GLU A 142 0.85 -13.28 12.26
CA GLU A 142 1.54 -12.92 13.51
C GLU A 142 2.52 -11.78 13.30
N GLU A 143 3.28 -11.82 12.20
CA GLU A 143 4.21 -10.75 11.86
C GLU A 143 3.46 -9.45 11.53
N PHE A 144 2.33 -9.53 10.85
CA PHE A 144 1.53 -8.34 10.54
C PHE A 144 0.91 -7.73 11.80
N VAL A 145 0.43 -8.54 12.73
CA VAL A 145 -0.06 -8.06 14.02
C VAL A 145 1.06 -7.36 14.81
N ALA A 146 2.25 -7.97 14.85
CA ALA A 146 3.41 -7.37 15.49
C ALA A 146 3.80 -6.04 14.83
N PHE A 147 3.76 -5.99 13.50
CA PHE A 147 3.99 -4.74 12.76
C PHE A 147 2.97 -3.66 13.15
N ALA A 148 1.68 -4.00 13.22
CA ALA A 148 0.64 -3.04 13.59
C ALA A 148 0.87 -2.47 15.00
N GLU A 149 1.32 -3.29 15.94
CA GLU A 149 1.66 -2.86 17.30
C GLU A 149 2.87 -1.91 17.29
N GLU A 150 3.88 -2.20 16.46
CA GLU A 150 5.06 -1.32 16.34
C GLU A 150 4.70 0.02 15.71
N ILE A 151 3.88 0.02 14.67
CA ILE A 151 3.50 1.26 13.98
C ILE A 151 2.64 2.15 14.89
N ALA A 152 1.84 1.56 15.77
CA ALA A 152 1.04 2.30 16.74
C ALA A 152 1.86 3.12 17.73
N LYS A 153 3.15 2.83 17.87
CA LYS A 153 4.06 3.58 18.72
C LYS A 153 4.54 4.88 18.07
N VAL A 154 4.47 4.99 16.74
CA VAL A 154 5.02 6.14 16.01
C VAL A 154 3.97 6.95 15.26
N VAL A 155 2.78 6.40 15.01
CA VAL A 155 1.66 7.12 14.38
C VAL A 155 0.44 7.09 15.28
N SER A 156 -0.44 8.09 15.14
CA SER A 156 -1.64 8.24 15.98
C SER A 156 -2.93 7.82 15.27
N ASP A 157 -2.90 7.68 13.95
CA ASP A 157 -4.05 7.28 13.14
C ASP A 157 -3.60 6.35 12.00
N HIS A 158 -4.56 5.84 11.22
CA HIS A 158 -4.31 4.89 10.13
C HIS A 158 -3.50 3.67 10.60
N ILE A 159 -3.80 3.19 11.81
CA ILE A 159 -3.13 2.02 12.40
C ILE A 159 -3.91 0.77 11.96
N PRO A 160 -3.24 -0.20 11.32
CA PRO A 160 -3.89 -1.45 10.99
C PRO A 160 -4.45 -2.17 12.22
N ASN A 161 -5.66 -2.68 12.12
CA ASN A 161 -6.30 -3.47 13.16
C ASN A 161 -6.75 -4.80 12.55
N PRO A 162 -5.82 -5.75 12.35
CA PRO A 162 -6.11 -6.97 11.61
C PRO A 162 -7.02 -7.93 12.37
N PHE A 163 -7.97 -8.50 11.66
CA PHE A 163 -8.85 -9.54 12.17
C PHE A 163 -9.17 -10.55 11.09
N ARG A 164 -9.59 -11.73 11.49
CA ARG A 164 -9.96 -12.80 10.59
C ARG A 164 -11.47 -13.05 10.67
N LYS A 165 -12.10 -13.17 9.51
CA LYS A 165 -13.48 -13.62 9.43
C LYS A 165 -13.51 -15.14 9.49
N GLY A 166 -14.21 -15.64 10.45
CA GLY A 166 -14.33 -17.07 10.70
C GLY A 166 -15.38 -17.77 9.87
#